data_e9e5d705be5e99a430e0804dbb7e1f4f
#
_entry.id   e9e5d705be5e99a430e0804dbb7e1f4f
#
_cell.length_a   1.000
_cell.length_b   1.000
_cell.length_c   1.000
_cell.angle_alpha   90.00
_cell.angle_beta   90.00
_cell.angle_gamma   90.00
#
_symmetry.space_group_name_H-M   'P 1'
#
loop_
_entity.id
_entity.type
_entity.pdbx_description
1 polymer ?
#
loop_
_entity_poly.entity_id
_entity_poly.type
_entity_poly.pdbx_seq_one_letter_code
_entity_poly.pdbx_strand_id
1 'polypeptide(L)'
;MSTIDAKTLTERQQGLAACACLMAQGDMERLEPAVRVALDNGVTINELKEAFSQLYAYTGFPRSLNALGVLSKVLENKQPNWQEGKPWKRPSEWDDAKKAYELGTTNQTQLSGKPFNYTFCPQDDYYLKSHLFGDIFAGDQLSAADREIVTVAALSGLEGVAPQLAAHKQGAVNMGNSKQLVDELSAWLCNEGYTLSTQWPKGEPNPYGKYFTGQSYLADVGGGVMRSAQSDASSSVTSLKNVTFEPRCRNNWHIHHKQVQVLICVAGRGWYQEWGKAPVEMTPGTVITIPAEVKHWHGAQKNSWFQHLTYHKDVQEEASNEWCEPVADEMYDTLK
;
A
#
# COMPACT_ATOMS: atom_id res chain seq x y z
N MET A 1 1.68 13.21 21.36
CA MET A 1 1.58 12.56 20.04
C MET A 1 0.22 12.97 19.48
N SER A 2 0.20 13.84 18.46
CA SER A 2 -1.06 14.25 17.83
C SER A 2 -1.57 13.05 17.03
N THR A 3 -2.76 12.58 17.36
CA THR A 3 -3.55 11.74 16.45
C THR A 3 -3.64 12.49 15.13
N ILE A 4 -3.07 11.90 14.07
CA ILE A 4 -3.25 12.38 12.70
C ILE A 4 -4.74 12.28 12.45
N ASP A 5 -5.40 13.45 12.47
CA ASP A 5 -6.83 13.54 12.21
C ASP A 5 -7.04 13.22 10.71
N ALA A 6 -7.57 12.05 10.40
CA ALA A 6 -7.77 11.51 9.04
C ALA A 6 -8.75 12.33 8.17
N LYS A 7 -9.00 13.59 8.51
CA LYS A 7 -9.99 14.46 7.87
C LYS A 7 -9.55 15.07 6.54
N THR A 8 -8.30 14.89 6.12
CA THR A 8 -7.81 15.49 4.87
C THR A 8 -8.13 14.59 3.67
N LEU A 9 -7.98 13.28 3.80
CA LEU A 9 -8.27 12.30 2.75
C LEU A 9 -9.69 11.74 2.93
N THR A 10 -10.62 12.08 2.04
CA THR A 10 -12.00 11.59 2.09
C THR A 10 -12.08 10.09 1.81
N GLU A 11 -13.13 9.39 2.31
CA GLU A 11 -13.36 7.96 2.06
C GLU A 11 -13.44 7.65 0.55
N ARG A 12 -14.03 8.56 -0.25
CA ARG A 12 -14.03 8.46 -1.72
C ARG A 12 -12.59 8.49 -2.28
N GLN A 13 -11.75 9.40 -1.82
CA GLN A 13 -10.35 9.50 -2.28
C GLN A 13 -9.52 8.29 -1.81
N GLN A 14 -9.77 7.78 -0.61
CA GLN A 14 -9.19 6.52 -0.13
C GLN A 14 -9.56 5.36 -1.04
N GLY A 15 -10.83 5.25 -1.45
CA GLY A 15 -11.29 4.24 -2.39
C GLY A 15 -10.60 4.30 -3.74
N LEU A 16 -10.47 5.50 -4.34
CA LEU A 16 -9.73 5.72 -5.58
C LEU A 16 -8.25 5.32 -5.43
N ALA A 17 -7.62 5.73 -4.34
CA ALA A 17 -6.21 5.46 -4.06
C ALA A 17 -5.92 3.96 -3.87
N ALA A 18 -6.75 3.26 -3.09
CA ALA A 18 -6.63 1.82 -2.88
C ALA A 18 -6.71 1.06 -4.21
N CYS A 19 -7.75 1.35 -5.00
CA CYS A 19 -7.95 0.72 -6.31
C CYS A 19 -6.77 0.99 -7.27
N ALA A 20 -6.28 2.23 -7.32
CA ALA A 20 -5.15 2.62 -8.16
C ALA A 20 -3.85 1.91 -7.76
N CYS A 21 -3.56 1.85 -6.47
CA CYS A 21 -2.37 1.18 -5.94
C CYS A 21 -2.40 -0.32 -6.25
N LEU A 22 -3.51 -1.01 -5.99
CA LEU A 22 -3.66 -2.45 -6.23
C LEU A 22 -3.62 -2.80 -7.72
N MET A 23 -4.26 -2.00 -8.57
CA MET A 23 -4.12 -2.15 -10.02
C MET A 23 -2.67 -2.04 -10.46
N ALA A 24 -1.94 -1.04 -9.96
CA ALA A 24 -0.54 -0.81 -10.32
C ALA A 24 0.37 -1.97 -9.88
N GLN A 25 0.08 -2.61 -8.76
CA GLN A 25 0.77 -3.83 -8.31
C GLN A 25 0.39 -5.07 -9.13
N GLY A 26 -0.76 -5.06 -9.79
CA GLY A 26 -1.34 -6.24 -10.46
C GLY A 26 -2.04 -7.19 -9.47
N ASP A 27 -2.40 -6.71 -8.31
CA ASP A 27 -3.06 -7.48 -7.25
C ASP A 27 -4.59 -7.49 -7.44
N MET A 28 -5.04 -8.34 -8.35
CA MET A 28 -6.46 -8.42 -8.71
C MET A 28 -7.31 -9.06 -7.60
N GLU A 29 -6.72 -9.89 -6.75
CA GLU A 29 -7.43 -10.53 -5.65
C GLU A 29 -7.86 -9.49 -4.60
N ARG A 30 -6.94 -8.62 -4.18
CA ARG A 30 -7.29 -7.52 -3.25
C ARG A 30 -8.06 -6.39 -3.93
N LEU A 31 -7.93 -6.23 -5.25
CA LEU A 31 -8.64 -5.19 -6.00
C LEU A 31 -10.17 -5.41 -5.98
N GLU A 32 -10.64 -6.65 -6.08
CA GLU A 32 -12.09 -6.93 -6.11
C GLU A 32 -12.82 -6.39 -4.86
N PRO A 33 -12.43 -6.71 -3.62
CA PRO A 33 -13.04 -6.11 -2.44
C PRO A 33 -12.81 -4.59 -2.34
N ALA A 34 -11.66 -4.07 -2.76
CA ALA A 34 -11.39 -2.64 -2.74
C ALA A 34 -12.31 -1.85 -3.68
N VAL A 35 -12.65 -2.39 -4.85
CA VAL A 35 -13.64 -1.81 -5.77
C VAL A 35 -15.02 -1.70 -5.10
N ARG A 36 -15.46 -2.74 -4.38
CA ARG A 36 -16.75 -2.70 -3.66
C ARG A 36 -16.76 -1.61 -2.59
N VAL A 37 -15.72 -1.55 -1.77
CA VAL A 37 -15.56 -0.52 -0.73
C VAL A 37 -15.51 0.88 -1.34
N ALA A 38 -14.80 1.07 -2.46
CA ALA A 38 -14.74 2.35 -3.16
C ALA A 38 -16.13 2.81 -3.64
N LEU A 39 -16.91 1.90 -4.24
CA LEU A 39 -18.26 2.19 -4.70
C LEU A 39 -19.22 2.47 -3.53
N ASP A 40 -19.10 1.75 -2.41
CA ASP A 40 -19.88 1.99 -1.19
C ASP A 40 -19.55 3.35 -0.56
N ASN A 41 -18.31 3.81 -0.69
CA ASN A 41 -17.82 5.10 -0.21
C ASN A 41 -18.02 6.25 -1.22
N GLY A 42 -18.83 6.04 -2.24
CA GLY A 42 -19.30 7.08 -3.15
C GLY A 42 -18.38 7.37 -4.34
N VAL A 43 -17.36 6.52 -4.61
CA VAL A 43 -16.69 6.54 -5.91
C VAL A 43 -17.68 6.05 -6.95
N THR A 44 -17.81 6.76 -8.06
CA THR A 44 -18.73 6.35 -9.12
C THR A 44 -18.08 5.32 -10.06
N ILE A 45 -18.93 4.55 -10.75
CA ILE A 45 -18.49 3.54 -11.70
C ILE A 45 -17.63 4.16 -12.82
N ASN A 46 -18.04 5.33 -13.32
CA ASN A 46 -17.31 6.01 -14.39
C ASN A 46 -16.00 6.63 -13.92
N GLU A 47 -15.89 7.05 -12.65
CA GLU A 47 -14.61 7.46 -12.07
C GLU A 47 -13.62 6.29 -11.98
N LEU A 48 -14.05 5.10 -11.59
CA LEU A 48 -13.19 3.91 -11.60
C LEU A 48 -12.77 3.52 -13.02
N LYS A 49 -13.69 3.57 -13.99
CA LYS A 49 -13.34 3.34 -15.40
C LYS A 49 -12.27 4.32 -15.88
N GLU A 50 -12.44 5.61 -15.57
CA GLU A 50 -11.47 6.65 -15.93
C GLU A 50 -10.11 6.44 -15.25
N ALA A 51 -10.11 6.12 -13.93
CA ALA A 51 -8.90 5.86 -13.18
C ALA A 51 -8.13 4.65 -13.76
N PHE A 52 -8.80 3.54 -14.01
CA PHE A 52 -8.15 2.35 -14.57
C PHE A 52 -7.70 2.56 -16.02
N SER A 53 -8.48 3.33 -16.80
CA SER A 53 -8.08 3.72 -18.15
C SER A 53 -6.84 4.61 -18.15
N GLN A 54 -6.80 5.67 -17.32
CA GLN A 54 -5.64 6.55 -17.20
C GLN A 54 -4.36 5.79 -16.86
N LEU A 55 -4.48 4.85 -15.94
CA LEU A 55 -3.30 4.16 -15.38
C LEU A 55 -2.60 3.22 -16.36
N TYR A 56 -3.19 2.91 -17.52
CA TYR A 56 -2.45 2.14 -18.51
C TYR A 56 -1.16 2.84 -18.96
N ALA A 57 -1.14 4.18 -18.94
CA ALA A 57 0.05 4.95 -19.30
C ALA A 57 1.23 4.77 -18.32
N TYR A 58 0.97 4.30 -17.11
CA TYR A 58 1.96 4.07 -16.06
C TYR A 58 2.24 2.57 -15.84
N THR A 59 1.28 1.69 -16.15
CA THR A 59 1.31 0.28 -15.77
C THR A 59 1.13 -0.68 -16.96
N GLY A 60 0.87 -0.14 -18.15
CA GLY A 60 0.58 -0.90 -19.37
C GLY A 60 -0.88 -1.38 -19.44
N PHE A 61 -1.35 -1.61 -20.67
CA PHE A 61 -2.69 -2.12 -20.96
C PHE A 61 -3.06 -3.42 -20.22
N PRO A 62 -2.16 -4.41 -20.04
CA PRO A 62 -2.54 -5.64 -19.37
C PRO A 62 -3.12 -5.42 -17.98
N ARG A 63 -2.50 -4.59 -17.15
CA ARG A 63 -3.01 -4.28 -15.80
C ARG A 63 -4.31 -3.48 -15.85
N SER A 64 -4.40 -2.51 -16.78
CA SER A 64 -5.63 -1.73 -16.97
C SER A 64 -6.82 -2.61 -17.35
N LEU A 65 -6.64 -3.47 -18.35
CA LEU A 65 -7.69 -4.38 -18.82
C LEU A 65 -8.10 -5.38 -17.73
N ASN A 66 -7.15 -5.90 -16.96
CA ASN A 66 -7.45 -6.79 -15.83
C ASN A 66 -8.28 -6.07 -14.76
N ALA A 67 -7.92 -4.83 -14.39
CA ALA A 67 -8.67 -4.04 -13.42
C ALA A 67 -10.09 -3.69 -13.91
N LEU A 68 -10.23 -3.34 -15.19
CA LEU A 68 -11.54 -3.14 -15.82
C LEU A 68 -12.37 -4.44 -15.83
N GLY A 69 -11.72 -5.59 -16.02
CA GLY A 69 -12.35 -6.91 -15.91
C GLY A 69 -12.86 -7.18 -14.48
N VAL A 70 -12.07 -6.85 -13.44
CA VAL A 70 -12.52 -6.93 -12.04
C VAL A 70 -13.71 -6.03 -11.79
N LEU A 71 -13.67 -4.77 -12.23
CA LEU A 71 -14.81 -3.86 -12.11
C LEU A 71 -16.04 -4.42 -12.80
N SER A 72 -15.92 -4.93 -14.04
CA SER A 72 -17.02 -5.54 -14.78
C SER A 72 -17.66 -6.70 -14.01
N LYS A 73 -16.84 -7.60 -13.45
CA LYS A 73 -17.30 -8.72 -12.61
C LYS A 73 -18.03 -8.26 -11.36
N VAL A 74 -17.50 -7.23 -10.68
CA VAL A 74 -18.16 -6.66 -9.50
C VAL A 74 -19.53 -6.11 -9.83
N LEU A 75 -19.68 -5.49 -11.02
CA LEU A 75 -20.94 -4.90 -11.48
C LEU A 75 -22.00 -5.93 -11.92
N GLU A 76 -21.67 -7.20 -12.12
CA GLU A 76 -22.65 -8.27 -12.31
C GLU A 76 -23.61 -8.38 -11.11
N ASN A 77 -23.13 -7.99 -9.91
CA ASN A 77 -23.89 -7.91 -8.67
C ASN A 77 -23.99 -6.47 -8.16
N LYS A 78 -24.30 -5.54 -9.08
CA LYS A 78 -24.39 -4.10 -8.78
C LYS A 78 -25.37 -3.83 -7.65
N GLN A 79 -24.92 -3.05 -6.66
CA GLN A 79 -25.76 -2.62 -5.55
C GLN A 79 -26.59 -1.37 -5.93
N PRO A 80 -27.81 -1.20 -5.36
CA PRO A 80 -28.68 -0.06 -5.69
C PRO A 80 -28.11 1.33 -5.34
N ASN A 81 -27.21 1.39 -4.36
CA ASN A 81 -26.57 2.63 -3.92
C ASN A 81 -25.39 3.07 -4.80
N TRP A 82 -24.86 2.19 -5.67
CA TRP A 82 -23.73 2.50 -6.53
C TRP A 82 -24.13 3.40 -7.69
N GLN A 83 -23.45 4.54 -7.79
CA GLN A 83 -23.76 5.57 -8.77
C GLN A 83 -22.97 5.36 -10.07
N GLU A 84 -23.61 5.58 -11.22
CA GLU A 84 -22.90 5.58 -12.51
C GLU A 84 -21.87 6.70 -12.61
N GLY A 85 -22.22 7.89 -12.08
CA GLY A 85 -21.42 9.09 -12.23
C GLY A 85 -21.56 9.73 -13.60
N LYS A 86 -20.69 10.70 -13.89
CA LYS A 86 -20.68 11.44 -15.14
C LYS A 86 -20.42 10.50 -16.32
N PRO A 87 -21.28 10.47 -17.35
CA PRO A 87 -21.08 9.61 -18.51
C PRO A 87 -19.83 10.05 -19.29
N TRP A 88 -19.07 9.06 -19.78
CA TRP A 88 -17.94 9.35 -20.65
C TRP A 88 -18.43 10.01 -21.94
N LYS A 89 -17.71 11.04 -22.35
CA LYS A 89 -17.89 11.69 -23.65
C LYS A 89 -16.53 11.72 -24.34
N ARG A 90 -16.54 11.44 -25.65
CA ARG A 90 -15.33 11.57 -26.46
C ARG A 90 -14.86 13.05 -26.41
N PRO A 91 -13.65 13.33 -25.95
CA PRO A 91 -13.11 14.68 -25.99
C PRO A 91 -12.97 15.20 -27.41
N SER A 92 -13.32 16.47 -27.64
CA SER A 92 -13.20 17.11 -28.98
C SER A 92 -11.74 17.25 -29.41
N GLU A 93 -10.83 17.30 -28.47
CA GLU A 93 -9.37 17.36 -28.67
C GLU A 93 -8.83 16.15 -29.43
N TRP A 94 -9.50 14.98 -29.31
CA TRP A 94 -9.10 13.75 -30.02
C TRP A 94 -9.27 13.82 -31.54
N ASP A 95 -10.05 14.77 -32.03
CA ASP A 95 -10.28 14.96 -33.47
C ASP A 95 -9.21 15.89 -34.11
N ASP A 96 -8.32 16.46 -33.29
CA ASP A 96 -7.26 17.37 -33.72
C ASP A 96 -5.98 17.14 -32.91
N ALA A 97 -5.03 16.44 -33.50
CA ALA A 97 -3.75 16.10 -32.85
C ALA A 97 -2.96 17.37 -32.38
N LYS A 98 -3.14 18.51 -33.04
CA LYS A 98 -2.50 19.76 -32.63
C LYS A 98 -3.14 20.27 -31.33
N LYS A 99 -4.45 20.23 -31.23
CA LYS A 99 -5.16 20.64 -30.00
C LYS A 99 -4.83 19.72 -28.83
N ALA A 100 -4.78 18.41 -29.04
CA ALA A 100 -4.37 17.45 -28.03
C ALA A 100 -2.95 17.74 -27.52
N TYR A 101 -2.01 18.02 -28.42
CA TYR A 101 -0.64 18.40 -28.06
C TYR A 101 -0.55 19.72 -27.30
N GLU A 102 -1.30 20.75 -27.72
CA GLU A 102 -1.34 22.06 -27.06
C GLU A 102 -1.96 21.95 -25.65
N LEU A 103 -3.07 21.20 -25.51
CA LEU A 103 -3.68 20.90 -24.21
C LEU A 103 -2.70 20.16 -23.31
N GLY A 104 -2.05 19.12 -23.82
CA GLY A 104 -1.09 18.35 -23.06
C GLY A 104 0.14 19.13 -22.64
N THR A 105 0.64 20.03 -23.49
CA THR A 105 1.73 20.94 -23.12
C THR A 105 1.32 21.86 -21.98
N THR A 106 0.08 22.34 -21.98
CA THR A 106 -0.47 23.18 -20.92
C THR A 106 -0.62 22.40 -19.61
N ASN A 107 -1.24 21.23 -19.66
CA ASN A 107 -1.43 20.35 -18.49
C ASN A 107 -0.09 19.92 -17.88
N GLN A 108 0.86 19.50 -18.71
CA GLN A 108 2.20 19.12 -18.26
C GLN A 108 2.96 20.28 -17.61
N THR A 109 2.85 21.49 -18.18
CA THR A 109 3.46 22.69 -17.62
C THR A 109 2.84 23.03 -16.26
N GLN A 110 1.51 22.96 -16.13
CA GLN A 110 0.83 23.18 -14.86
C GLN A 110 1.26 22.15 -13.81
N LEU A 111 1.26 20.86 -14.16
CA LEU A 111 1.66 19.78 -13.27
C LEU A 111 3.12 19.94 -12.82
N SER A 112 4.04 20.22 -13.74
CA SER A 112 5.46 20.36 -13.46
C SER A 112 5.84 21.69 -12.79
N GLY A 113 4.92 22.68 -12.81
CA GLY A 113 5.18 24.06 -12.38
C GLY A 113 6.07 24.86 -13.32
N LYS A 114 6.51 24.28 -14.43
CA LYS A 114 7.35 24.91 -15.48
C LYS A 114 7.26 24.13 -16.79
N PRO A 115 7.56 24.74 -17.94
CA PRO A 115 7.65 24.00 -19.19
C PRO A 115 8.68 22.87 -19.10
N PHE A 116 8.29 21.69 -19.60
CA PHE A 116 9.14 20.51 -19.66
C PHE A 116 9.28 20.05 -21.10
N ASN A 117 10.52 19.80 -21.55
CA ASN A 117 10.84 19.27 -22.87
C ASN A 117 11.87 18.16 -22.72
N TYR A 118 11.49 16.95 -23.11
CA TYR A 118 12.38 15.79 -23.03
C TYR A 118 13.16 15.64 -24.33
N THR A 119 14.16 16.49 -24.50
CA THR A 119 14.95 16.62 -25.74
C THR A 119 15.80 15.38 -26.05
N PHE A 120 16.12 14.56 -25.04
CA PHE A 120 16.87 13.32 -25.22
C PHE A 120 16.10 12.27 -26.03
N CYS A 121 14.79 12.19 -25.86
CA CYS A 121 13.91 11.31 -26.62
C CYS A 121 12.67 12.07 -27.11
N PRO A 122 12.71 12.66 -28.32
CA PRO A 122 11.59 13.43 -28.85
C PRO A 122 10.29 12.65 -29.02
N GLN A 123 10.36 11.33 -29.19
CA GLN A 123 9.18 10.46 -29.27
C GLN A 123 8.45 10.45 -27.93
N ASP A 124 9.18 10.24 -26.82
CA ASP A 124 8.58 10.25 -25.48
C ASP A 124 8.04 11.62 -25.12
N ASP A 125 8.73 12.71 -25.48
CA ASP A 125 8.22 14.07 -25.32
C ASP A 125 6.88 14.26 -26.04
N TYR A 126 6.78 13.76 -27.28
CA TYR A 126 5.54 13.83 -28.04
C TYR A 126 4.42 12.99 -27.41
N TYR A 127 4.70 11.73 -26.99
CA TYR A 127 3.70 10.88 -26.37
C TYR A 127 3.23 11.41 -25.00
N LEU A 128 4.14 11.95 -24.20
CA LEU A 128 3.77 12.59 -22.94
C LEU A 128 2.81 13.75 -23.19
N LYS A 129 3.13 14.66 -24.12
CA LYS A 129 2.32 15.84 -24.40
C LYS A 129 1.03 15.50 -25.13
N SER A 130 1.10 14.78 -26.26
CA SER A 130 -0.10 14.52 -27.07
C SER A 130 -1.04 13.53 -26.42
N HIS A 131 -0.50 12.45 -25.85
CA HIS A 131 -1.31 11.34 -25.40
C HIS A 131 -1.59 11.36 -23.90
N LEU A 132 -0.55 11.33 -23.04
CA LEU A 132 -0.78 11.30 -21.60
C LEU A 132 -1.47 12.59 -21.11
N PHE A 133 -0.83 13.74 -21.28
CA PHE A 133 -1.34 15.01 -20.78
C PHE A 133 -2.36 15.67 -21.72
N GLY A 134 -2.44 15.22 -22.98
CA GLY A 134 -3.43 15.64 -23.96
C GLY A 134 -4.67 14.77 -23.94
N ASP A 135 -4.62 13.59 -24.58
CA ASP A 135 -5.81 12.73 -24.76
C ASP A 135 -6.40 12.26 -23.43
N ILE A 136 -5.57 11.73 -22.51
CA ILE A 136 -6.05 11.16 -21.25
C ILE A 136 -6.55 12.26 -20.32
N PHE A 137 -5.80 13.37 -20.19
CA PHE A 137 -6.20 14.49 -19.32
C PHE A 137 -7.36 15.31 -19.88
N ALA A 138 -7.77 15.11 -21.15
CA ALA A 138 -8.99 15.68 -21.70
C ALA A 138 -10.27 15.00 -21.13
N GLY A 139 -10.15 13.83 -20.52
CA GLY A 139 -11.26 13.17 -19.82
C GLY A 139 -11.76 13.98 -18.64
N ASP A 140 -13.07 13.96 -18.39
CA ASP A 140 -13.73 14.86 -17.44
C ASP A 140 -14.48 14.15 -16.30
N GLN A 141 -14.28 12.82 -16.14
CA GLN A 141 -14.85 12.03 -15.05
C GLN A 141 -14.12 12.24 -13.73
N LEU A 142 -12.80 12.48 -13.78
CA LEU A 142 -11.98 12.84 -12.64
C LEU A 142 -11.56 14.31 -12.72
N SER A 143 -11.56 15.00 -11.59
CA SER A 143 -10.90 16.29 -11.47
C SER A 143 -9.38 16.14 -11.64
N ALA A 144 -8.68 17.22 -12.02
CA ALA A 144 -7.22 17.20 -12.10
C ALA A 144 -6.56 16.82 -10.77
N ALA A 145 -7.14 17.25 -9.64
CA ALA A 145 -6.69 16.91 -8.30
C ALA A 145 -6.86 15.40 -8.00
N ASP A 146 -8.03 14.81 -8.27
CA ASP A 146 -8.28 13.38 -8.07
C ASP A 146 -7.47 12.52 -9.03
N ARG A 147 -7.24 12.97 -10.26
CA ARG A 147 -6.39 12.32 -11.25
C ARG A 147 -4.96 12.15 -10.72
N GLU A 148 -4.43 13.15 -10.05
CA GLU A 148 -3.12 13.05 -9.41
C GLU A 148 -3.11 12.20 -8.13
N ILE A 149 -4.19 12.15 -7.35
CA ILE A 149 -4.33 11.16 -6.26
C ILE A 149 -4.21 9.74 -6.80
N VAL A 150 -4.92 9.44 -7.90
CA VAL A 150 -4.86 8.15 -8.59
C VAL A 150 -3.43 7.83 -9.06
N THR A 151 -2.77 8.81 -9.69
CA THR A 151 -1.40 8.65 -10.19
C THR A 151 -0.38 8.44 -9.06
N VAL A 152 -0.43 9.27 -8.00
CA VAL A 152 0.46 9.14 -6.83
C VAL A 152 0.25 7.79 -6.14
N ALA A 153 -0.99 7.36 -5.97
CA ALA A 153 -1.30 6.07 -5.36
C ALA A 153 -0.77 4.89 -6.20
N ALA A 154 -0.95 4.92 -7.51
CA ALA A 154 -0.43 3.91 -8.43
C ALA A 154 1.11 3.85 -8.39
N LEU A 155 1.78 4.99 -8.50
CA LEU A 155 3.25 5.08 -8.45
C LEU A 155 3.80 4.65 -7.08
N SER A 156 3.05 4.86 -5.99
CA SER A 156 3.44 4.37 -4.66
C SER A 156 3.45 2.84 -4.57
N GLY A 157 2.67 2.17 -5.41
CA GLY A 157 2.62 0.70 -5.51
C GLY A 157 3.64 0.09 -6.47
N LEU A 158 4.44 0.90 -7.19
CA LEU A 158 5.41 0.45 -8.18
C LEU A 158 6.84 0.57 -7.67
N GLU A 159 7.68 -0.41 -8.01
CA GLU A 159 9.12 -0.35 -7.78
C GLU A 159 9.84 0.36 -8.94
N GLY A 160 10.98 1.00 -8.64
CA GLY A 160 11.86 1.61 -9.66
C GLY A 160 11.39 2.95 -10.22
N VAL A 161 10.30 3.54 -9.71
CA VAL A 161 9.69 4.79 -10.23
C VAL A 161 9.77 5.97 -9.22
N ALA A 162 10.73 5.94 -8.31
CA ALA A 162 10.85 6.98 -7.28
C ALA A 162 10.95 8.43 -7.83
N PRO A 163 11.68 8.70 -8.93
CA PRO A 163 11.69 10.05 -9.52
C PRO A 163 10.32 10.50 -10.02
N GLN A 164 9.54 9.60 -10.65
CA GLN A 164 8.20 9.90 -11.15
C GLN A 164 7.23 10.11 -9.98
N LEU A 165 7.31 9.28 -8.94
CA LEU A 165 6.52 9.45 -7.73
C LEU A 165 6.77 10.82 -7.08
N ALA A 166 8.03 11.23 -6.94
CA ALA A 166 8.37 12.55 -6.40
C ALA A 166 7.83 13.70 -7.27
N ALA A 167 7.93 13.58 -8.59
CA ALA A 167 7.39 14.56 -9.54
C ALA A 167 5.87 14.68 -9.45
N HIS A 168 5.15 13.54 -9.40
CA HIS A 168 3.68 13.53 -9.29
C HIS A 168 3.18 13.94 -7.90
N LYS A 169 3.91 13.72 -6.81
CA LYS A 169 3.58 14.31 -5.51
C LYS A 169 3.59 15.84 -5.55
N GLN A 170 4.60 16.44 -6.18
CA GLN A 170 4.60 17.89 -6.40
C GLN A 170 3.52 18.32 -7.40
N GLY A 171 3.32 17.53 -8.46
CA GLY A 171 2.26 17.72 -9.46
C GLY A 171 0.87 17.73 -8.84
N ALA A 172 0.60 16.81 -7.91
CA ALA A 172 -0.66 16.75 -7.19
C ALA A 172 -0.96 18.05 -6.42
N VAL A 173 0.06 18.67 -5.82
CA VAL A 173 -0.07 19.99 -5.19
C VAL A 173 -0.36 21.08 -6.23
N ASN A 174 0.35 21.07 -7.34
CA ASN A 174 0.16 22.03 -8.42
C ASN A 174 -1.22 21.91 -9.10
N MET A 175 -1.82 20.71 -9.04
CA MET A 175 -3.15 20.41 -9.59
C MET A 175 -4.29 20.62 -8.59
N GLY A 176 -4.02 21.14 -7.38
CA GLY A 176 -5.02 21.63 -6.44
C GLY A 176 -5.18 20.82 -5.15
N ASN A 177 -4.38 19.79 -4.92
CA ASN A 177 -4.35 19.11 -3.62
C ASN A 177 -3.51 19.90 -2.59
N SER A 178 -3.82 19.79 -1.32
CA SER A 178 -2.92 20.30 -0.28
C SER A 178 -1.68 19.42 -0.15
N LYS A 179 -0.54 20.03 0.20
CA LYS A 179 0.68 19.24 0.49
C LYS A 179 0.42 18.22 1.60
N GLN A 180 -0.35 18.60 2.61
CA GLN A 180 -0.71 17.72 3.72
C GLN A 180 -1.46 16.49 3.23
N LEU A 181 -2.47 16.64 2.35
CA LEU A 181 -3.21 15.52 1.77
C LEU A 181 -2.30 14.56 1.02
N VAL A 182 -1.34 15.07 0.23
CA VAL A 182 -0.40 14.24 -0.55
C VAL A 182 0.55 13.46 0.38
N ASP A 183 1.00 14.09 1.47
CA ASP A 183 1.84 13.42 2.47
C ASP A 183 1.03 12.34 3.22
N GLU A 184 -0.21 12.63 3.60
CA GLU A 184 -1.14 11.70 4.25
C GLU A 184 -1.52 10.51 3.36
N LEU A 185 -1.71 10.72 2.06
CA LEU A 185 -2.01 9.64 1.11
C LEU A 185 -0.96 8.53 1.16
N SER A 186 0.33 8.90 1.14
CA SER A 186 1.41 7.91 1.20
C SER A 186 1.47 7.18 2.55
N ALA A 187 1.25 7.92 3.64
CA ALA A 187 1.20 7.34 4.98
C ALA A 187 -0.02 6.41 5.14
N TRP A 188 -1.17 6.82 4.62
CA TRP A 188 -2.39 6.02 4.66
C TRP A 188 -2.24 4.71 3.89
N LEU A 189 -1.71 4.74 2.65
CA LEU A 189 -1.45 3.53 1.87
C LEU A 189 -0.54 2.54 2.61
N CYS A 190 0.47 3.05 3.30
CA CYS A 190 1.38 2.25 4.11
C CYS A 190 0.69 1.68 5.36
N ASN A 191 -0.08 2.49 6.08
CA ASN A 191 -0.75 2.09 7.32
C ASN A 191 -1.86 1.06 7.08
N GLU A 192 -2.56 1.16 5.94
CA GLU A 192 -3.58 0.19 5.53
C GLU A 192 -2.98 -1.06 4.83
N GLY A 193 -1.65 -1.10 4.65
CA GLY A 193 -0.95 -2.24 4.06
C GLY A 193 -1.15 -2.40 2.56
N TYR A 194 -1.46 -1.32 1.86
CA TYR A 194 -1.42 -1.32 0.40
C TYR A 194 0.02 -1.24 -0.12
N THR A 195 0.90 -0.57 0.62
CA THR A 195 2.34 -0.49 0.35
C THR A 195 3.16 -0.87 1.57
N LEU A 196 4.44 -1.15 1.35
CA LEU A 196 5.40 -1.35 2.43
C LEU A 196 5.93 -0.01 2.95
N SER A 197 6.46 -0.02 4.17
CA SER A 197 7.20 1.12 4.72
C SER A 197 8.46 1.38 3.88
N THR A 198 8.71 2.64 3.58
CA THR A 198 9.98 3.07 2.96
C THR A 198 11.11 3.22 3.97
N GLN A 199 10.81 3.18 5.27
CA GLN A 199 11.79 3.31 6.36
C GLN A 199 12.41 1.97 6.76
N TRP A 200 11.68 0.87 6.57
CA TRP A 200 12.09 -0.46 6.98
C TRP A 200 12.23 -1.38 5.76
N PRO A 201 13.41 -1.99 5.54
CA PRO A 201 13.63 -2.86 4.39
C PRO A 201 12.73 -4.08 4.46
N LYS A 202 12.20 -4.52 3.32
CA LYS A 202 11.41 -5.76 3.20
C LYS A 202 12.21 -6.97 3.69
N GLY A 203 13.46 -7.03 3.32
CA GLY A 203 14.36 -8.14 3.61
C GLY A 203 14.35 -9.24 2.55
N GLU A 204 15.14 -10.28 2.83
CA GLU A 204 15.23 -11.48 2.02
C GLU A 204 14.14 -12.51 2.42
N PRO A 205 13.83 -13.50 1.58
CA PRO A 205 12.92 -14.58 1.96
C PRO A 205 13.27 -15.16 3.32
N ASN A 206 12.28 -15.29 4.18
CA ASN A 206 12.50 -15.70 5.56
C ASN A 206 13.08 -17.13 5.63
N PRO A 207 14.25 -17.33 6.23
CA PRO A 207 14.86 -18.67 6.34
C PRO A 207 14.03 -19.66 7.18
N TYR A 208 13.11 -19.14 7.99
CA TYR A 208 12.17 -19.94 8.78
C TYR A 208 10.84 -20.19 8.06
N GLY A 209 10.75 -19.91 6.75
CA GLY A 209 9.53 -19.98 5.94
C GLY A 209 8.74 -21.28 6.05
N LYS A 210 9.40 -22.42 6.36
CA LYS A 210 8.72 -23.71 6.61
C LYS A 210 7.76 -23.70 7.80
N TYR A 211 7.86 -22.72 8.69
CA TYR A 211 6.98 -22.52 9.84
C TYR A 211 5.95 -21.41 9.61
N PHE A 212 5.73 -21.03 8.35
CA PHE A 212 4.78 -19.98 7.98
C PHE A 212 3.80 -20.52 6.94
N THR A 213 2.56 -20.11 7.05
CA THR A 213 1.58 -20.20 5.97
C THR A 213 1.68 -18.92 5.15
N GLY A 214 1.99 -19.02 3.84
CA GLY A 214 2.25 -17.88 2.99
C GLY A 214 3.70 -17.39 3.03
N GLN A 215 3.99 -16.28 2.33
CA GLN A 215 5.34 -15.77 2.15
C GLN A 215 5.67 -14.68 3.17
N SER A 216 6.83 -14.79 3.79
CA SER A 216 7.40 -13.76 4.68
C SER A 216 8.85 -13.47 4.33
N TYR A 217 9.32 -12.31 4.81
CA TYR A 217 10.68 -11.82 4.58
C TYR A 217 11.27 -11.35 5.89
N LEU A 218 12.60 -11.39 5.98
CA LEU A 218 13.34 -11.01 7.17
C LEU A 218 14.49 -10.07 6.81
N ALA A 219 14.57 -8.92 7.47
CA ALA A 219 15.70 -8.02 7.40
C ALA A 219 16.33 -7.84 8.76
N ASP A 220 17.66 -7.85 8.84
CA ASP A 220 18.38 -7.35 9.99
C ASP A 220 18.48 -5.82 9.87
N VAL A 221 17.90 -5.11 10.82
CA VAL A 221 17.86 -3.63 10.81
C VAL A 221 18.67 -3.02 11.96
N GLY A 222 19.24 -3.87 12.80
CA GLY A 222 20.14 -3.50 13.88
C GLY A 222 21.59 -3.71 13.50
N GLY A 223 22.14 -2.91 12.62
CA GLY A 223 23.57 -2.94 12.22
C GLY A 223 24.55 -2.50 13.30
N GLY A 224 24.29 -2.81 14.55
CA GLY A 224 25.16 -2.52 15.68
C GLY A 224 24.50 -2.92 17.00
N VAL A 225 25.28 -3.50 17.86
CA VAL A 225 24.91 -3.77 19.25
C VAL A 225 24.31 -2.48 19.82
N MET A 226 23.01 -2.49 20.18
CA MET A 226 22.44 -1.43 21.00
C MET A 226 23.16 -1.48 22.35
N ARG A 227 24.24 -0.72 22.44
CA ARG A 227 24.91 -0.51 23.73
C ARG A 227 24.06 0.50 24.48
N SER A 228 23.26 0.05 25.42
CA SER A 228 22.82 0.94 26.48
C SER A 228 24.05 1.41 27.22
N ALA A 229 24.25 2.72 27.25
CA ALA A 229 25.38 3.32 27.98
C ALA A 229 25.28 3.12 29.52
N GLN A 230 24.24 2.45 30.01
CA GLN A 230 23.94 2.26 31.43
C GLN A 230 23.10 0.99 31.64
N SER A 231 23.55 -0.18 31.21
CA SER A 231 22.94 -1.42 31.70
C SER A 231 23.93 -2.22 32.49
N ASP A 232 23.54 -2.54 33.70
CA ASP A 232 24.14 -3.63 34.44
C ASP A 232 24.15 -4.88 33.55
N ALA A 233 25.23 -5.64 33.62
CA ALA A 233 25.62 -6.70 32.69
C ALA A 233 24.66 -7.92 32.62
N SER A 234 23.37 -7.76 32.92
CA SER A 234 22.40 -8.88 33.04
C SER A 234 21.29 -8.92 31.99
N SER A 235 21.11 -7.89 31.14
CA SER A 235 20.07 -7.95 30.10
C SER A 235 20.68 -8.11 28.70
N SER A 236 20.65 -9.31 28.16
CA SER A 236 21.02 -9.58 26.77
C SER A 236 19.83 -9.26 25.85
N VAL A 237 20.06 -8.39 24.87
CA VAL A 237 19.08 -8.04 23.83
C VAL A 237 19.59 -8.54 22.49
N THR A 238 18.74 -9.24 21.72
CA THR A 238 19.09 -9.69 20.36
C THR A 238 19.12 -8.52 19.37
N SER A 239 19.65 -8.73 18.16
CA SER A 239 19.58 -7.77 17.06
C SER A 239 18.13 -7.46 16.71
N LEU A 240 17.88 -6.19 16.37
CA LEU A 240 16.58 -5.75 15.87
C LEU A 240 16.37 -6.27 14.45
N LYS A 241 15.22 -6.90 14.21
CA LYS A 241 14.84 -7.42 12.88
C LYS A 241 13.53 -6.82 12.44
N ASN A 242 13.37 -6.62 11.13
CA ASN A 242 12.08 -6.36 10.51
C ASN A 242 11.56 -7.64 9.88
N VAL A 243 10.35 -8.05 10.25
CA VAL A 243 9.64 -9.17 9.63
C VAL A 243 8.51 -8.60 8.77
N THR A 244 8.53 -8.93 7.48
CA THR A 244 7.51 -8.54 6.51
C THR A 244 6.68 -9.76 6.13
N PHE A 245 5.37 -9.63 6.24
CA PHE A 245 4.39 -10.66 5.87
C PHE A 245 3.58 -10.18 4.68
N GLU A 246 3.44 -11.05 3.67
CA GLU A 246 2.44 -10.85 2.63
C GLU A 246 1.02 -10.97 3.20
N PRO A 247 -0.01 -10.42 2.53
CA PRO A 247 -1.39 -10.64 2.91
C PRO A 247 -1.68 -12.13 3.15
N ARG A 248 -2.45 -12.44 4.21
CA ARG A 248 -2.75 -13.79 4.71
C ARG A 248 -1.58 -14.58 5.32
N CYS A 249 -0.33 -14.11 5.20
CA CYS A 249 0.81 -14.79 5.76
C CYS A 249 0.82 -14.74 7.28
N ARG A 250 1.07 -15.86 7.93
CA ARG A 250 1.18 -16.00 9.39
C ARG A 250 2.15 -17.10 9.78
N ASN A 251 2.79 -16.94 10.92
CA ASN A 251 3.62 -18.01 11.47
C ASN A 251 2.77 -19.07 12.18
N ASN A 252 3.36 -20.23 12.41
CA ASN A 252 2.79 -21.27 13.26
C ASN A 252 2.67 -20.79 14.71
N TRP A 253 1.84 -21.45 15.50
CA TRP A 253 1.94 -21.38 16.94
C TRP A 253 3.37 -21.69 17.36
N HIS A 254 3.92 -20.92 18.31
CA HIS A 254 5.28 -21.12 18.79
C HIS A 254 5.46 -20.57 20.22
N ILE A 255 6.55 -20.98 20.85
CA ILE A 255 6.90 -20.59 22.21
C ILE A 255 8.36 -20.11 22.21
N HIS A 256 8.63 -19.02 22.91
CA HIS A 256 9.98 -18.57 23.21
C HIS A 256 10.34 -18.99 24.63
N HIS A 257 11.25 -19.96 24.77
CA HIS A 257 11.72 -20.40 26.07
C HIS A 257 12.83 -19.48 26.59
N LYS A 258 12.74 -19.09 27.86
CA LYS A 258 13.76 -18.32 28.58
C LYS A 258 14.13 -16.98 27.94
N GLN A 259 13.22 -16.39 27.19
CA GLN A 259 13.39 -15.06 26.57
C GLN A 259 12.03 -14.40 26.34
N VAL A 260 12.02 -13.07 26.41
CA VAL A 260 10.84 -12.24 26.16
C VAL A 260 10.93 -11.70 24.75
N GLN A 261 9.88 -11.86 23.93
CA GLN A 261 9.81 -11.27 22.60
C GLN A 261 9.06 -9.93 22.65
N VAL A 262 9.55 -8.95 21.90
CA VAL A 262 8.84 -7.68 21.67
C VAL A 262 8.54 -7.53 20.19
N LEU A 263 7.28 -7.22 19.87
CA LEU A 263 6.81 -6.89 18.54
C LEU A 263 6.41 -5.42 18.51
N ILE A 264 6.81 -4.67 17.48
CA ILE A 264 6.43 -3.28 17.26
C ILE A 264 5.90 -3.17 15.83
N CYS A 265 4.59 -3.02 15.64
CA CYS A 265 4.02 -2.82 14.32
C CYS A 265 4.49 -1.47 13.73
N VAL A 266 5.02 -1.50 12.51
CA VAL A 266 5.56 -0.31 11.82
C VAL A 266 4.86 0.00 10.51
N ALA A 267 4.16 -0.97 9.89
CA ALA A 267 3.38 -0.76 8.69
C ALA A 267 2.32 -1.86 8.51
N GLY A 268 1.22 -1.51 7.87
CA GLY A 268 0.13 -2.42 7.57
C GLY A 268 -0.65 -2.87 8.79
N ARG A 269 -1.42 -3.94 8.61
CA ARG A 269 -2.30 -4.51 9.64
C ARG A 269 -2.01 -5.98 9.85
N GLY A 270 -1.94 -6.41 11.09
CA GLY A 270 -1.69 -7.79 11.47
C GLY A 270 -2.51 -8.23 12.67
N TRP A 271 -2.32 -9.49 13.01
CA TRP A 271 -2.89 -10.13 14.19
C TRP A 271 -1.79 -10.66 15.10
N TYR A 272 -2.05 -10.61 16.39
CA TYR A 272 -1.35 -11.34 17.44
C TYR A 272 -2.36 -12.11 18.27
N GLN A 273 -2.04 -13.35 18.68
CA GLN A 273 -2.90 -14.11 19.56
C GLN A 273 -2.08 -15.04 20.48
N GLU A 274 -2.41 -15.04 21.77
CA GLU A 274 -1.96 -16.04 22.71
C GLU A 274 -2.93 -17.24 22.70
N TRP A 275 -2.42 -18.43 22.96
CA TRP A 275 -3.23 -19.63 23.04
C TRP A 275 -4.36 -19.48 24.07
N GLY A 276 -5.57 -19.76 23.63
CA GLY A 276 -6.77 -19.67 24.47
C GLY A 276 -7.29 -18.26 24.74
N LYS A 277 -6.68 -17.21 24.14
CA LYS A 277 -7.15 -15.82 24.24
C LYS A 277 -7.72 -15.31 22.93
N ALA A 278 -8.46 -14.21 22.99
CA ALA A 278 -8.92 -13.52 21.80
C ALA A 278 -7.74 -12.89 21.02
N PRO A 279 -7.80 -12.84 19.68
CA PRO A 279 -6.80 -12.17 18.87
C PRO A 279 -6.80 -10.65 19.12
N VAL A 280 -5.63 -10.06 19.00
CA VAL A 280 -5.40 -8.61 19.12
C VAL A 280 -4.96 -8.06 17.77
N GLU A 281 -5.63 -7.02 17.31
CA GLU A 281 -5.23 -6.33 16.09
C GLU A 281 -3.92 -5.55 16.33
N MET A 282 -3.02 -5.63 15.35
CA MET A 282 -1.77 -4.86 15.34
C MET A 282 -1.81 -3.85 14.20
N THR A 283 -1.73 -2.59 14.54
CA THR A 283 -1.63 -1.44 13.63
C THR A 283 -0.36 -0.64 13.93
N PRO A 284 0.13 0.22 13.03
CA PRO A 284 1.35 1.00 13.27
C PRO A 284 1.34 1.74 14.60
N GLY A 285 2.38 1.50 15.40
CA GLY A 285 2.50 1.98 16.78
C GLY A 285 2.06 0.98 17.87
N THR A 286 1.40 -0.14 17.50
CA THR A 286 1.09 -1.21 18.45
C THR A 286 2.39 -1.89 18.91
N VAL A 287 2.54 -2.03 20.23
CA VAL A 287 3.66 -2.75 20.87
C VAL A 287 3.11 -3.91 21.69
N ILE A 288 3.57 -5.12 21.38
CA ILE A 288 3.24 -6.33 22.13
C ILE A 288 4.51 -6.84 22.82
N THR A 289 4.45 -7.05 24.12
CA THR A 289 5.51 -7.73 24.88
C THR A 289 5.00 -9.12 25.25
N ILE A 290 5.67 -10.15 24.76
CA ILE A 290 5.30 -11.55 24.90
C ILE A 290 6.23 -12.18 25.94
N PRO A 291 5.73 -12.56 27.14
CA PRO A 291 6.53 -13.23 28.15
C PRO A 291 7.11 -14.56 27.64
N ALA A 292 8.21 -15.01 28.25
CA ALA A 292 8.71 -16.34 28.05
C ALA A 292 7.60 -17.39 28.34
N GLU A 293 7.68 -18.54 27.65
CA GLU A 293 6.78 -19.69 27.81
C GLU A 293 5.33 -19.45 27.32
N VAL A 294 5.03 -18.32 26.71
CA VAL A 294 3.70 -18.05 26.15
C VAL A 294 3.59 -18.61 24.73
N LYS A 295 2.66 -19.56 24.53
CA LYS A 295 2.32 -20.06 23.19
C LYS A 295 1.50 -19.03 22.43
N HIS A 296 1.98 -18.58 21.28
CA HIS A 296 1.37 -17.51 20.50
C HIS A 296 1.64 -17.64 19.00
N TRP A 297 0.94 -16.84 18.22
CA TRP A 297 1.22 -16.62 16.80
C TRP A 297 0.99 -15.14 16.44
N HIS A 298 1.56 -14.71 15.32
CA HIS A 298 1.29 -13.42 14.70
C HIS A 298 1.42 -13.50 13.18
N GLY A 299 0.81 -12.55 12.47
CA GLY A 299 0.83 -12.53 11.01
C GLY A 299 0.01 -11.40 10.44
N ALA A 300 0.01 -11.26 9.11
CA ALA A 300 -0.74 -10.27 8.37
C ALA A 300 -2.25 -10.50 8.46
N GLN A 301 -3.03 -9.44 8.27
CA GLN A 301 -4.45 -9.56 7.92
C GLN A 301 -4.63 -10.05 6.48
N LYS A 302 -5.85 -10.47 6.13
CA LYS A 302 -6.16 -11.06 4.83
C LYS A 302 -5.83 -10.16 3.64
N ASN A 303 -6.07 -8.86 3.80
CA ASN A 303 -5.98 -7.87 2.73
C ASN A 303 -4.88 -6.83 2.96
N SER A 304 -3.96 -7.09 3.88
CA SER A 304 -2.92 -6.13 4.25
C SER A 304 -1.54 -6.78 4.26
N TRP A 305 -0.55 -6.10 3.69
CA TRP A 305 0.83 -6.31 4.09
C TRP A 305 0.97 -5.98 5.57
N PHE A 306 1.92 -6.61 6.24
CA PHE A 306 2.20 -6.38 7.64
C PHE A 306 3.71 -6.38 7.89
N GLN A 307 4.20 -5.32 8.54
CA GLN A 307 5.59 -5.24 8.97
C GLN A 307 5.66 -4.94 10.46
N HIS A 308 6.46 -5.69 11.15
CA HIS A 308 6.80 -5.39 12.53
C HIS A 308 8.29 -5.54 12.81
N LEU A 309 8.80 -4.68 13.66
CA LEU A 309 10.10 -4.89 14.27
C LEU A 309 9.98 -5.92 15.39
N THR A 310 11.01 -6.72 15.56
CA THR A 310 11.10 -7.70 16.67
C THR A 310 12.51 -7.78 17.21
N TYR A 311 12.58 -7.98 18.50
CA TYR A 311 13.79 -8.34 19.22
C TYR A 311 13.42 -9.17 20.44
N HIS A 312 14.42 -9.89 21.01
CA HIS A 312 14.26 -10.57 22.28
C HIS A 312 15.06 -9.86 23.36
N LYS A 313 14.51 -9.79 24.55
CA LYS A 313 15.16 -9.27 25.77
C LYS A 313 15.09 -10.32 26.87
N ASP A 314 15.84 -10.09 27.93
CA ASP A 314 15.93 -10.99 29.08
C ASP A 314 16.32 -12.41 28.65
N VAL A 315 17.19 -12.51 27.63
CA VAL A 315 17.62 -13.77 27.03
C VAL A 315 18.55 -14.48 28.01
N GLN A 316 18.10 -15.62 28.51
CA GLN A 316 18.85 -16.46 29.44
C GLN A 316 19.69 -17.53 28.70
N GLU A 317 20.57 -18.16 29.41
CA GLU A 317 21.31 -19.32 28.91
C GLU A 317 20.34 -20.43 28.48
N GLU A 318 20.62 -21.07 27.34
CA GLU A 318 19.77 -22.11 26.72
C GLU A 318 18.40 -21.56 26.21
N ALA A 319 18.24 -20.24 25.96
CA ALA A 319 17.07 -19.71 25.31
C ALA A 319 16.83 -20.40 23.96
N SER A 320 15.60 -20.73 23.63
CA SER A 320 15.26 -21.46 22.41
C SER A 320 13.86 -21.10 21.91
N ASN A 321 13.55 -21.49 20.66
CA ASN A 321 12.22 -21.36 20.07
C ASN A 321 11.66 -22.77 19.81
N GLU A 322 10.45 -23.01 20.27
CA GLU A 322 9.66 -24.19 19.95
C GLU A 322 8.59 -23.85 18.91
N TRP A 323 8.65 -24.50 17.75
CA TRP A 323 7.62 -24.38 16.73
C TRP A 323 6.56 -25.46 16.92
N CYS A 324 5.32 -25.05 17.01
CA CYS A 324 4.16 -25.88 17.18
C CYS A 324 3.37 -26.03 15.86
N GLU A 325 2.10 -26.42 15.97
CA GLU A 325 1.19 -26.61 14.85
C GLU A 325 0.90 -25.32 14.06
N PRO A 326 0.54 -25.42 12.76
CA PRO A 326 0.04 -24.30 12.00
C PRO A 326 -1.23 -23.69 12.61
N VAL A 327 -1.43 -22.40 12.38
CA VAL A 327 -2.71 -21.74 12.67
C VAL A 327 -3.74 -22.20 11.63
N ALA A 328 -4.83 -22.82 12.06
CA ALA A 328 -5.86 -23.38 11.18
C ALA A 328 -6.51 -22.28 10.33
N ASP A 329 -6.73 -22.56 9.04
CA ASP A 329 -7.37 -21.64 8.10
C ASP A 329 -8.78 -21.26 8.56
N GLU A 330 -9.54 -22.23 9.08
CA GLU A 330 -10.91 -22.03 9.58
C GLU A 330 -10.93 -20.99 10.72
N MET A 331 -9.97 -21.01 11.62
CA MET A 331 -9.86 -20.03 12.70
C MET A 331 -9.42 -18.67 12.17
N TYR A 332 -8.35 -18.65 11.35
CA TYR A 332 -7.83 -17.41 10.77
C TYR A 332 -8.89 -16.71 9.90
N ASP A 333 -9.70 -17.46 9.15
CA ASP A 333 -10.71 -16.90 8.26
C ASP A 333 -11.92 -16.30 9.00
N THR A 334 -12.07 -16.54 10.29
CA THR A 334 -13.07 -15.81 11.12
C THR A 334 -12.65 -14.40 11.50
N LEU A 335 -11.35 -14.08 11.42
CA LEU A 335 -10.82 -12.77 11.77
C LEU A 335 -11.20 -11.73 10.71
N LYS A 336 -11.68 -10.57 11.15
CA LYS A 336 -12.22 -9.50 10.28
C LYS A 336 -11.28 -8.32 10.21
#